data_f785200039072b17af1b9fe1af3bc675
#
_entry.id   f785200039072b17af1b9fe1af3bc675
#
_cell.length_a   1.000
_cell.length_b   1.000
_cell.length_c   1.000
_cell.angle_alpha   90.00
_cell.angle_beta   90.00
_cell.angle_gamma   90.00
#
_symmetry.space_group_name_H-M   'P 1'
#
loop_
_entity.id
_entity.type
_entity.pdbx_description
1 polymer ?
#
loop_
_entity_poly.entity_id
_entity_poly.type
_entity_poly.pdbx_seq_one_letter_code
_entity_poly.pdbx_strand_id
1 'polypeptide(L)'
;YFFVNQESFWQNDELSDLENCHISLYRNHFSENEADRYLSNLKKINWKQNEIVVFGTKHLEPRETAWFGDSGVSYKYSGIVHKAKPWFPLLEDIRVRVQVASGAIFNSVLLNRYRDENDGVAWHADDEPELGAFPTIGSVSFGASRKFQLREKSRKGEIFTTFLHHGDLLIMHPPTQQHWLHCVPKSRKKTTERINLTFREIV
;
A
#
# COMPACT_ATOMS: atom_id res chain seq x y z
N TYR A 1 21.06 3.25 24.85
CA TYR A 1 20.58 4.20 23.83
C TYR A 1 21.49 4.04 22.60
N PHE A 2 21.10 3.22 21.64
CA PHE A 2 21.74 3.20 20.32
C PHE A 2 20.84 3.98 19.37
N PHE A 3 21.21 5.23 19.08
CA PHE A 3 20.72 5.93 17.91
C PHE A 3 21.37 5.26 16.71
N VAL A 4 20.63 4.42 15.99
CA VAL A 4 21.01 4.01 14.65
C VAL A 4 20.72 5.21 13.75
N ASN A 5 21.77 5.93 13.36
CA ASN A 5 21.73 6.85 12.26
C ASN A 5 21.44 6.04 11.00
N GLN A 6 20.16 5.88 10.67
CA GLN A 6 19.77 5.45 9.35
C GLN A 6 19.89 6.66 8.43
N GLU A 7 21.07 6.85 7.85
CA GLU A 7 21.20 7.65 6.64
C GLU A 7 20.26 7.05 5.60
N SER A 8 19.21 7.81 5.26
CA SER A 8 18.35 7.51 4.13
C SER A 8 19.24 7.58 2.88
N PHE A 9 19.68 6.46 2.38
CA PHE A 9 20.29 6.36 1.07
C PHE A 9 19.22 6.68 0.02
N TRP A 10 19.03 7.97 -0.22
CA TRP A 10 18.36 8.46 -1.41
C TRP A 10 19.26 8.15 -2.60
N GLN A 11 19.09 7.00 -3.23
CA GLN A 11 19.45 6.90 -4.63
C GLN A 11 18.44 7.80 -5.36
N ASN A 12 18.93 8.74 -6.18
CA ASN A 12 18.18 9.66 -7.02
C ASN A 12 17.02 8.95 -7.74
N ASP A 13 15.91 8.74 -7.06
CA ASP A 13 14.66 8.40 -7.68
C ASP A 13 14.04 9.73 -8.13
N GLU A 14 13.72 9.83 -9.42
CA GLU A 14 13.04 10.97 -10.06
C GLU A 14 11.77 11.44 -9.34
N LEU A 15 11.37 10.73 -8.28
CA LEU A 15 10.20 11.00 -7.46
C LEU A 15 10.42 12.06 -6.37
N SER A 16 11.68 12.37 -6.00
CA SER A 16 11.98 13.30 -4.90
C SER A 16 11.71 14.77 -5.24
N ASP A 17 11.68 15.12 -6.53
CA ASP A 17 11.59 16.51 -7.01
C ASP A 17 10.19 16.86 -7.59
N LEU A 18 9.21 15.98 -7.44
CA LEU A 18 7.86 16.21 -7.95
C LEU A 18 7.09 17.16 -7.05
N GLU A 19 6.54 18.21 -7.62
CA GLU A 19 5.74 19.19 -6.91
C GLU A 19 4.51 18.53 -6.23
N ASN A 20 4.30 18.79 -4.94
CA ASN A 20 3.21 18.22 -4.14
C ASN A 20 3.19 16.67 -4.08
N CYS A 21 4.34 16.02 -4.35
CA CYS A 21 4.51 14.58 -4.25
C CYS A 21 5.57 14.27 -3.16
N HIS A 22 5.11 14.07 -1.94
CA HIS A 22 6.01 13.84 -0.81
C HIS A 22 6.05 12.35 -0.49
N ILE A 23 7.07 11.67 -1.00
CA ILE A 23 7.24 10.23 -0.86
C ILE A 23 8.58 9.90 -0.19
N SER A 24 8.53 9.00 0.79
CA SER A 24 9.72 8.38 1.38
C SER A 24 9.76 6.91 1.00
N LEU A 25 10.83 6.47 0.36
CA LEU A 25 11.01 5.07 -0.02
C LEU A 25 12.20 4.46 0.72
N TYR A 26 11.91 3.51 1.61
CA TYR A 26 12.89 2.78 2.39
C TYR A 26 13.11 1.41 1.77
N ARG A 27 14.24 1.24 1.11
CA ARG A 27 14.65 -0.04 0.51
C ARG A 27 15.06 -1.02 1.60
N ASN A 28 14.62 -2.27 1.46
CA ASN A 28 14.94 -3.33 2.42
C ASN A 28 14.65 -2.93 3.89
N HIS A 29 13.58 -2.16 4.12
CA HIS A 29 13.15 -1.76 5.47
C HIS A 29 12.92 -2.99 6.37
N PHE A 30 12.44 -4.06 5.78
CA PHE A 30 12.44 -5.40 6.34
C PHE A 30 13.54 -6.22 5.65
N SER A 31 14.41 -6.83 6.43
CA SER A 31 15.44 -7.73 5.89
C SER A 31 14.81 -8.89 5.12
N GLU A 32 15.54 -9.49 4.20
CA GLU A 32 15.06 -10.61 3.37
C GLU A 32 14.44 -11.73 4.23
N ASN A 33 15.13 -12.15 5.29
CA ASN A 33 14.65 -13.19 6.20
C ASN A 33 13.35 -12.82 6.93
N GLU A 34 13.21 -11.56 7.35
CA GLU A 34 11.97 -11.07 7.97
C GLU A 34 10.84 -11.01 6.95
N ALA A 35 11.12 -10.46 5.78
CA ALA A 35 10.16 -10.31 4.70
C ALA A 35 9.65 -11.68 4.21
N ASP A 36 10.53 -12.68 4.07
CA ASP A 36 10.15 -14.06 3.76
C ASP A 36 9.24 -14.68 4.83
N ARG A 37 9.58 -14.46 6.10
CA ARG A 37 8.76 -14.92 7.23
C ARG A 37 7.37 -14.27 7.19
N TYR A 38 7.29 -12.96 6.95
CA TYR A 38 6.01 -12.25 6.84
C TYR A 38 5.21 -12.74 5.64
N LEU A 39 5.82 -12.83 4.47
CA LEU A 39 5.17 -13.34 3.25
C LEU A 39 4.58 -14.73 3.46
N SER A 40 5.39 -15.66 4.01
CA SER A 40 4.96 -17.04 4.26
C SER A 40 3.74 -17.14 5.19
N ASN A 41 3.65 -16.27 6.19
CA ASN A 41 2.52 -16.25 7.12
C ASN A 41 1.30 -15.53 6.52
N LEU A 42 1.50 -14.41 5.82
CA LEU A 42 0.43 -13.66 5.17
C LEU A 42 -0.27 -14.46 4.07
N LYS A 43 0.41 -15.37 3.39
CA LYS A 43 -0.21 -16.29 2.42
C LYS A 43 -1.29 -17.18 3.03
N LYS A 44 -1.25 -17.43 4.33
CA LYS A 44 -2.16 -18.36 5.04
C LYS A 44 -3.42 -17.71 5.58
N ILE A 45 -3.55 -16.38 5.51
CA ILE A 45 -4.76 -15.70 6.00
C ILE A 45 -5.94 -15.92 5.05
N ASN A 46 -7.14 -15.62 5.54
CA ASN A 46 -8.35 -15.69 4.72
C ASN A 46 -8.42 -14.51 3.75
N TRP A 47 -8.10 -14.76 2.49
CA TRP A 47 -8.20 -13.82 1.38
C TRP A 47 -9.61 -13.85 0.78
N LYS A 48 -10.07 -12.69 0.29
CA LYS A 48 -11.35 -12.55 -0.40
C LYS A 48 -11.15 -11.82 -1.72
N GLN A 49 -11.68 -12.38 -2.79
CA GLN A 49 -11.79 -11.67 -4.06
C GLN A 49 -13.16 -10.99 -4.12
N ASN A 50 -13.17 -9.66 -4.19
CA ASN A 50 -14.41 -8.89 -4.21
C ASN A 50 -14.92 -8.73 -5.65
N GLU A 51 -16.22 -8.46 -5.79
CA GLU A 51 -16.82 -8.00 -7.03
C GLU A 51 -16.81 -6.47 -7.11
N ILE A 52 -16.52 -5.96 -8.28
CA ILE A 52 -16.68 -4.53 -8.63
C ILE A 52 -17.62 -4.39 -9.80
N VAL A 53 -18.33 -3.28 -9.88
CA VAL A 53 -19.18 -2.95 -11.01
C VAL A 53 -18.47 -1.93 -11.89
N VAL A 54 -18.18 -2.32 -13.14
CA VAL A 54 -17.55 -1.44 -14.13
C VAL A 54 -18.52 -1.31 -15.31
N PHE A 55 -18.96 -0.10 -15.61
CA PHE A 55 -19.97 0.19 -16.65
C PHE A 55 -21.23 -0.69 -16.57
N GLY A 56 -21.73 -0.91 -15.34
CA GLY A 56 -22.93 -1.72 -15.10
C GLY A 56 -22.71 -3.25 -15.12
N THR A 57 -21.50 -3.71 -15.42
CA THR A 57 -21.16 -5.15 -15.46
C THR A 57 -20.34 -5.50 -14.22
N LYS A 58 -20.71 -6.63 -13.60
CA LYS A 58 -19.95 -7.18 -12.46
C LYS A 58 -18.67 -7.86 -12.94
N HIS A 59 -17.57 -7.53 -12.29
CA HIS A 59 -16.27 -8.15 -12.52
C HIS A 59 -15.64 -8.51 -11.17
N LEU A 60 -14.85 -9.57 -11.13
CA LEU A 60 -13.99 -9.84 -10.00
C LEU A 60 -12.82 -8.84 -9.99
N GLU A 61 -12.49 -8.32 -8.83
CA GLU A 61 -11.29 -7.49 -8.68
C GLU A 61 -10.05 -8.29 -9.12
N PRO A 62 -9.12 -7.67 -9.88
CA PRO A 62 -7.87 -8.32 -10.27
C PRO A 62 -6.87 -8.31 -9.10
N ARG A 63 -7.29 -8.81 -7.95
CA ARG A 63 -6.55 -9.05 -6.72
C ARG A 63 -7.45 -9.69 -5.68
N GLU A 64 -6.85 -10.25 -4.66
CA GLU A 64 -7.54 -10.64 -3.42
C GLU A 64 -7.21 -9.64 -2.32
N THR A 65 -8.13 -9.46 -1.36
CA THR A 65 -7.97 -8.50 -0.28
C THR A 65 -8.27 -9.10 1.09
N ALA A 66 -7.71 -8.50 2.12
CA ALA A 66 -8.10 -8.71 3.51
C ALA A 66 -7.91 -7.39 4.27
N TRP A 67 -8.84 -7.06 5.19
CA TRP A 67 -8.81 -5.80 5.92
C TRP A 67 -8.82 -6.04 7.43
N PHE A 68 -7.89 -5.38 8.12
CA PHE A 68 -7.70 -5.47 9.56
C PHE A 68 -7.63 -4.06 10.17
N GLY A 69 -7.99 -3.94 11.43
CA GLY A 69 -7.95 -2.64 12.12
C GLY A 69 -8.31 -2.74 13.59
N ASP A 70 -8.29 -1.58 14.25
CA ASP A 70 -8.67 -1.43 15.64
C ASP A 70 -10.16 -1.74 15.85
N SER A 71 -10.53 -2.08 17.08
CA SER A 71 -11.92 -2.35 17.43
C SER A 71 -12.79 -1.12 17.14
N GLY A 72 -13.90 -1.33 16.42
CA GLY A 72 -14.81 -0.26 16.03
C GLY A 72 -14.50 0.42 14.69
N VAL A 73 -13.32 0.20 14.12
CA VAL A 73 -13.01 0.70 12.78
C VAL A 73 -13.93 0.04 11.74
N SER A 74 -14.68 0.84 11.05
CA SER A 74 -15.61 0.41 10.01
C SER A 74 -15.54 1.36 8.82
N TYR A 75 -15.79 0.82 7.64
CA TYR A 75 -15.79 1.57 6.40
C TYR A 75 -17.06 1.28 5.62
N LYS A 76 -17.72 2.31 5.12
CA LYS A 76 -18.96 2.16 4.34
C LYS A 76 -18.62 2.23 2.85
N TYR A 77 -18.74 1.10 2.17
CA TYR A 77 -18.55 1.03 0.72
C TYR A 77 -19.82 0.51 0.03
N SER A 78 -20.29 1.22 -0.99
CA SER A 78 -21.53 0.86 -1.73
C SER A 78 -22.74 0.58 -0.84
N GLY A 79 -22.89 1.33 0.28
CA GLY A 79 -23.99 1.17 1.22
C GLY A 79 -23.83 0.03 2.25
N ILE A 80 -22.79 -0.79 2.14
CA ILE A 80 -22.49 -1.90 3.06
C ILE A 80 -21.41 -1.45 4.05
N VAL A 81 -21.68 -1.67 5.33
CA VAL A 81 -20.69 -1.44 6.38
C VAL A 81 -19.77 -2.66 6.47
N HIS A 82 -18.51 -2.46 6.15
CA HIS A 82 -17.46 -3.44 6.36
C HIS A 82 -16.81 -3.17 7.72
N LYS A 83 -16.66 -4.21 8.53
CA LYS A 83 -15.92 -4.14 9.79
C LYS A 83 -14.54 -4.72 9.59
N ALA A 84 -13.53 -4.03 10.11
CA ALA A 84 -12.16 -4.54 10.11
C ALA A 84 -12.07 -5.82 10.95
N LYS A 85 -11.29 -6.79 10.49
CA LYS A 85 -10.90 -7.94 11.33
C LYS A 85 -9.92 -7.43 12.39
N PRO A 86 -9.89 -8.06 13.58
CA PRO A 86 -8.93 -7.67 14.61
C PRO A 86 -7.49 -7.92 14.15
N TRP A 87 -6.58 -7.07 14.61
CA TRP A 87 -5.16 -7.27 14.44
C TRP A 87 -4.71 -8.63 14.98
N PHE A 88 -3.64 -9.15 14.44
CA PHE A 88 -2.93 -10.30 14.99
C PHE A 88 -1.42 -9.98 15.10
N PRO A 89 -0.66 -10.66 15.96
CA PRO A 89 0.68 -10.24 16.38
C PRO A 89 1.63 -9.87 15.24
N LEU A 90 1.58 -10.59 14.12
CA LEU A 90 2.43 -10.31 12.96
C LEU A 90 2.09 -8.96 12.30
N LEU A 91 0.82 -8.60 12.17
CA LEU A 91 0.42 -7.31 11.61
C LEU A 91 0.72 -6.16 12.57
N GLU A 92 0.60 -6.40 13.88
CA GLU A 92 0.98 -5.41 14.90
C GLU A 92 2.48 -5.11 14.87
N ASP A 93 3.33 -6.13 14.73
CA ASP A 93 4.77 -5.99 14.60
C ASP A 93 5.13 -5.11 13.38
N ILE A 94 4.52 -5.39 12.22
CA ILE A 94 4.72 -4.59 11.01
C ILE A 94 4.20 -3.16 11.22
N ARG A 95 3.00 -2.98 11.82
CA ARG A 95 2.39 -1.68 12.09
C ARG A 95 3.32 -0.78 12.90
N VAL A 96 3.85 -1.29 14.00
CA VAL A 96 4.76 -0.52 14.87
C VAL A 96 5.96 0.00 14.09
N ARG A 97 6.57 -0.82 13.27
CA ARG A 97 7.74 -0.43 12.45
C ARG A 97 7.39 0.62 11.40
N VAL A 98 6.22 0.49 10.76
CA VAL A 98 5.73 1.48 9.78
C VAL A 98 5.42 2.80 10.48
N GLN A 99 4.81 2.79 11.66
CA GLN A 99 4.54 4.00 12.46
C GLN A 99 5.82 4.71 12.88
N VAL A 100 6.84 3.97 13.32
CA VAL A 100 8.14 4.54 13.67
C VAL A 100 8.80 5.23 12.46
N ALA A 101 8.74 4.60 11.29
CA ALA A 101 9.35 5.16 10.08
C ALA A 101 8.58 6.36 9.52
N SER A 102 7.25 6.38 9.64
CA SER A 102 6.40 7.45 9.10
C SER A 102 6.18 8.62 10.05
N GLY A 103 6.32 8.40 11.36
CA GLY A 103 5.88 9.34 12.39
C GLY A 103 4.36 9.47 12.51
N ALA A 104 3.58 8.62 11.82
CA ALA A 104 2.12 8.63 11.79
C ALA A 104 1.53 7.46 12.59
N ILE A 105 0.27 7.60 13.00
CA ILE A 105 -0.49 6.54 13.66
C ILE A 105 -1.38 5.88 12.59
N PHE A 106 -1.51 4.56 12.66
CA PHE A 106 -2.38 3.79 11.77
C PHE A 106 -3.29 2.89 12.59
N ASN A 107 -4.59 2.98 12.33
CA ASN A 107 -5.61 2.15 13.00
C ASN A 107 -6.22 1.08 12.07
N SER A 108 -5.78 1.05 10.81
CA SER A 108 -6.23 0.06 9.83
C SER A 108 -5.16 -0.32 8.83
N VAL A 109 -5.31 -1.50 8.23
CA VAL A 109 -4.47 -1.98 7.13
C VAL A 109 -5.30 -2.77 6.12
N LEU A 110 -5.23 -2.36 4.87
CA LEU A 110 -5.75 -3.12 3.74
C LEU A 110 -4.61 -3.93 3.12
N LEU A 111 -4.77 -5.24 3.09
CA LEU A 111 -3.86 -6.15 2.42
C LEU A 111 -4.38 -6.43 1.01
N ASN A 112 -3.50 -6.32 0.02
CA ASN A 112 -3.74 -6.65 -1.38
C ASN A 112 -2.81 -7.77 -1.80
N ARG A 113 -3.38 -8.88 -2.28
CA ARG A 113 -2.65 -10.02 -2.82
C ARG A 113 -2.79 -10.01 -4.33
N TYR A 114 -1.68 -9.78 -5.01
CA TYR A 114 -1.52 -9.89 -6.46
C TYR A 114 -0.93 -11.27 -6.73
N ARG A 115 -1.71 -12.16 -7.33
CA ARG A 115 -1.37 -13.59 -7.51
C ARG A 115 -0.32 -13.81 -8.59
N ASP A 116 -0.42 -12.99 -9.65
CA ASP A 116 0.43 -13.08 -10.83
C ASP A 116 0.46 -11.75 -11.62
N GLU A 117 0.93 -11.81 -12.86
CA GLU A 117 1.01 -10.67 -13.79
C GLU A 117 -0.35 -10.06 -14.16
N ASN A 118 -1.44 -10.80 -14.04
CA ASN A 118 -2.78 -10.34 -14.43
C ASN A 118 -3.47 -9.53 -13.34
N ASP A 119 -2.96 -9.59 -12.12
CA ASP A 119 -3.47 -8.81 -11.01
C ASP A 119 -2.84 -7.42 -10.96
N GLY A 120 -3.61 -6.45 -10.47
CA GLY A 120 -3.19 -5.06 -10.35
C GLY A 120 -4.25 -4.20 -9.68
N VAL A 121 -3.94 -2.91 -9.52
CA VAL A 121 -4.90 -1.89 -9.08
C VAL A 121 -4.84 -0.71 -10.04
N ALA A 122 -6.01 -0.24 -10.45
CA ALA A 122 -6.16 0.90 -11.36
C ALA A 122 -5.69 2.22 -10.71
N TRP A 123 -5.63 3.28 -11.50
CA TRP A 123 -5.32 4.62 -11.03
C TRP A 123 -6.33 5.08 -9.97
N HIS A 124 -5.84 5.44 -8.79
CA HIS A 124 -6.61 5.95 -7.65
C HIS A 124 -5.73 6.83 -6.77
N ALA A 125 -6.34 7.53 -5.85
CA ALA A 125 -5.71 8.12 -4.68
C ALA A 125 -6.39 7.53 -3.44
N ASP A 126 -5.70 7.54 -2.31
CA ASP A 126 -6.26 7.24 -1.00
C ASP A 126 -6.76 8.56 -0.38
N ASP A 127 -7.88 9.07 -0.92
CA ASP A 127 -8.46 10.39 -0.60
C ASP A 127 -9.93 10.31 -0.18
N GLU A 128 -10.37 9.14 0.27
CA GLU A 128 -11.71 8.95 0.81
C GLU A 128 -11.92 9.82 2.07
N PRO A 129 -13.14 10.36 2.28
CA PRO A 129 -13.44 11.24 3.43
C PRO A 129 -13.07 10.63 4.79
N GLU A 130 -13.18 9.31 4.90
CA GLU A 130 -12.86 8.56 6.11
C GLU A 130 -11.36 8.57 6.48
N LEU A 131 -10.50 8.97 5.55
CA LEU A 131 -9.05 9.13 5.78
C LEU A 131 -8.67 10.55 6.20
N GLY A 132 -9.64 11.46 6.29
CA GLY A 132 -9.39 12.87 6.57
C GLY A 132 -8.77 13.63 5.39
N ALA A 133 -8.50 14.92 5.63
CA ALA A 133 -8.06 15.82 4.55
C ALA A 133 -6.61 15.60 4.11
N PHE A 134 -5.74 15.12 4.99
CA PHE A 134 -4.30 15.03 4.76
C PHE A 134 -3.72 13.67 5.23
N PRO A 135 -4.13 12.56 4.62
CA PRO A 135 -3.72 11.24 5.09
C PRO A 135 -2.23 10.98 4.79
N THR A 136 -1.57 10.35 5.75
CA THR A 136 -0.30 9.65 5.53
C THR A 136 -0.61 8.19 5.26
N ILE A 137 0.00 7.64 4.21
CA ILE A 137 -0.21 6.25 3.79
C ILE A 137 1.12 5.48 3.90
N GLY A 138 1.12 4.38 4.65
CA GLY A 138 2.27 3.47 4.70
C GLY A 138 2.02 2.24 3.82
N SER A 139 2.94 1.92 2.92
CA SER A 139 2.79 0.81 1.96
C SER A 139 3.99 -0.13 2.02
N VAL A 140 3.79 -1.34 2.54
CA VAL A 140 4.82 -2.38 2.65
C VAL A 140 4.62 -3.41 1.54
N SER A 141 5.72 -3.87 0.94
CA SER A 141 5.71 -4.85 -0.15
C SER A 141 6.44 -6.13 0.23
N PHE A 142 5.79 -7.27 0.06
CA PHE A 142 6.40 -8.59 0.21
C PHE A 142 6.17 -9.45 -1.03
N GLY A 143 7.20 -10.20 -1.46
CA GLY A 143 7.16 -11.08 -2.62
C GLY A 143 7.67 -10.42 -3.89
N ALA A 144 7.03 -10.69 -5.03
CA ALA A 144 7.51 -10.24 -6.32
C ALA A 144 7.61 -8.72 -6.45
N SER A 145 8.64 -8.25 -7.12
CA SER A 145 8.80 -6.85 -7.48
C SER A 145 7.72 -6.41 -8.48
N ARG A 146 7.05 -5.31 -8.21
CA ARG A 146 6.02 -4.76 -9.09
C ARG A 146 6.26 -3.28 -9.36
N LYS A 147 5.90 -2.85 -10.57
CA LYS A 147 5.85 -1.44 -10.91
C LYS A 147 4.84 -0.73 -10.01
N PHE A 148 5.23 0.43 -9.51
CA PHE A 148 4.37 1.41 -8.88
C PHE A 148 4.47 2.68 -9.71
N GLN A 149 3.33 3.20 -10.14
CA GLN A 149 3.29 4.33 -11.03
C GLN A 149 2.52 5.48 -10.39
N LEU A 150 2.96 6.68 -10.65
CA LEU A 150 2.39 7.94 -10.20
C LEU A 150 2.11 8.83 -11.40
N ARG A 151 1.01 9.57 -11.34
CA ARG A 151 0.70 10.67 -12.26
C ARG A 151 -0.04 11.77 -11.52
N GLU A 152 0.21 13.00 -11.89
CA GLU A 152 -0.54 14.14 -11.37
C GLU A 152 -2.00 14.11 -11.81
N LYS A 153 -2.93 14.44 -10.90
CA LYS A 153 -4.39 14.47 -11.22
C LYS A 153 -4.73 15.49 -12.30
N SER A 154 -4.04 16.64 -12.29
CA SER A 154 -4.28 17.76 -13.20
C SER A 154 -3.66 17.60 -14.58
N ARG A 155 -2.59 16.81 -14.69
CA ARG A 155 -1.82 16.64 -15.93
C ARG A 155 -2.06 15.28 -16.55
N LYS A 156 -2.54 15.27 -17.80
CA LYS A 156 -2.62 14.06 -18.60
C LYS A 156 -1.30 13.86 -19.34
N GLY A 157 -0.53 12.84 -19.00
CA GLY A 157 0.56 12.41 -19.87
C GLY A 157 1.84 11.94 -19.19
N GLU A 158 2.32 12.59 -18.16
CA GLU A 158 3.58 12.18 -17.51
C GLU A 158 3.31 11.12 -16.45
N ILE A 159 4.00 9.97 -16.58
CA ILE A 159 3.89 8.83 -15.67
C ILE A 159 5.27 8.55 -15.10
N PHE A 160 5.39 8.74 -13.80
CA PHE A 160 6.59 8.38 -13.06
C PHE A 160 6.46 6.93 -12.61
N THR A 161 7.56 6.20 -12.70
CA THR A 161 7.57 4.76 -12.43
C THR A 161 8.73 4.41 -11.50
N THR A 162 8.43 3.73 -10.41
CA THR A 162 9.41 3.04 -9.59
C THR A 162 9.04 1.57 -9.45
N PHE A 163 9.92 0.76 -8.88
CA PHE A 163 9.64 -0.62 -8.51
C PHE A 163 9.61 -0.74 -7.00
N LEU A 164 8.62 -1.42 -6.48
CA LEU A 164 8.55 -1.82 -5.08
C LEU A 164 8.97 -3.27 -4.96
N HIS A 165 10.04 -3.49 -4.21
CA HIS A 165 10.69 -4.80 -4.04
C HIS A 165 10.26 -5.45 -2.72
N HIS A 166 10.71 -6.68 -2.54
CA HIS A 166 10.51 -7.45 -1.32
C HIS A 166 11.15 -6.76 -0.11
N GLY A 167 10.36 -6.50 0.94
CA GLY A 167 10.82 -5.80 2.14
C GLY A 167 10.83 -4.27 2.06
N ASP A 168 10.46 -3.66 0.92
CA ASP A 168 10.38 -2.21 0.79
C ASP A 168 9.20 -1.62 1.55
N LEU A 169 9.41 -0.43 2.13
CA LEU A 169 8.40 0.43 2.71
C LEU A 169 8.34 1.74 1.92
N LEU A 170 7.19 2.05 1.36
CA LEU A 170 6.87 3.34 0.76
C LEU A 170 5.95 4.12 1.71
N ILE A 171 6.25 5.38 1.98
CA ILE A 171 5.37 6.28 2.70
C ILE A 171 4.99 7.44 1.78
N MET A 172 3.69 7.65 1.62
CA MET A 172 3.15 8.82 0.91
C MET A 172 2.64 9.79 1.97
N HIS A 173 3.32 10.94 2.09
CA HIS A 173 2.97 12.01 3.01
C HIS A 173 2.00 13.01 2.36
N PRO A 174 1.28 13.82 3.15
CA PRO A 174 0.52 14.95 2.63
C PRO A 174 1.44 15.94 1.88
N PRO A 175 0.99 16.56 0.78
CA PRO A 175 -0.33 16.51 0.17
C PRO A 175 -0.45 15.51 -1.00
N THR A 176 0.36 14.45 -1.03
CA THR A 176 0.45 13.54 -2.18
C THR A 176 -0.91 13.04 -2.64
N GLN A 177 -1.79 12.60 -1.72
CA GLN A 177 -3.10 12.03 -2.10
C GLN A 177 -4.05 13.07 -2.70
N GLN A 178 -3.89 14.37 -2.41
CA GLN A 178 -4.70 15.44 -3.00
C GLN A 178 -4.35 15.70 -4.46
N HIS A 179 -3.07 15.55 -4.82
CA HIS A 179 -2.54 15.97 -6.12
C HIS A 179 -2.21 14.82 -7.06
N TRP A 180 -1.94 13.62 -6.54
CA TRP A 180 -1.42 12.51 -7.31
C TRP A 180 -2.33 11.28 -7.27
N LEU A 181 -2.38 10.59 -8.41
CA LEU A 181 -2.91 9.24 -8.53
C LEU A 181 -1.76 8.25 -8.58
N HIS A 182 -2.02 7.05 -8.07
CA HIS A 182 -1.07 5.95 -8.17
C HIS A 182 -1.75 4.66 -8.61
N CYS A 183 -0.96 3.72 -9.13
CA CYS A 183 -1.44 2.39 -9.52
C CYS A 183 -0.34 1.32 -9.44
N VAL A 184 -0.79 0.08 -9.44
CA VAL A 184 0.06 -1.09 -9.71
C VAL A 184 -0.46 -1.72 -11.00
N PRO A 185 0.18 -1.44 -12.15
CA PRO A 185 -0.31 -1.95 -13.43
C PRO A 185 -0.13 -3.47 -13.54
N LYS A 186 -0.93 -4.10 -14.37
CA LYS A 186 -0.68 -5.47 -14.81
C LYS A 186 0.70 -5.58 -15.45
N SER A 187 1.38 -6.70 -15.26
CA SER A 187 2.70 -6.92 -15.86
C SER A 187 2.56 -7.61 -17.22
N ARG A 188 3.44 -7.24 -18.17
CA ARG A 188 3.57 -7.98 -19.44
C ARG A 188 4.51 -9.18 -19.31
N LYS A 189 5.29 -9.25 -18.22
CA LYS A 189 6.20 -10.35 -17.92
C LYS A 189 5.58 -11.20 -16.83
N LYS A 190 5.73 -12.51 -16.94
CA LYS A 190 5.34 -13.44 -15.89
C LYS A 190 5.98 -13.02 -14.57
N THR A 191 5.19 -13.03 -13.52
CA THR A 191 5.62 -12.69 -12.18
C THR A 191 4.96 -13.63 -11.17
N THR A 192 5.57 -13.74 -10.02
CA THR A 192 5.02 -14.49 -8.89
C THR A 192 4.16 -13.59 -8.00
N GLU A 193 3.67 -14.14 -6.94
CA GLU A 193 2.80 -13.48 -5.97
C GLU A 193 3.50 -12.30 -5.26
N ARG A 194 2.74 -11.23 -5.06
CA ARG A 194 3.09 -10.08 -4.20
C ARG A 194 1.96 -9.81 -3.23
N ILE A 195 2.30 -9.58 -1.98
CA ILE A 195 1.37 -9.06 -0.96
C ILE A 195 1.82 -7.65 -0.60
N ASN A 196 0.86 -6.72 -0.66
CA ASN A 196 1.05 -5.34 -0.23
C ASN A 196 0.17 -5.04 0.98
N LEU A 197 0.72 -4.34 1.96
CA LEU A 197 0.02 -3.86 3.14
C LEU A 197 -0.09 -2.34 3.05
N THR A 198 -1.30 -1.80 2.98
CA THR A 198 -1.56 -0.35 2.95
C THR A 198 -2.13 0.08 4.29
N PHE A 199 -1.30 0.72 5.11
CA PHE A 199 -1.64 1.24 6.43
C PHE A 199 -2.26 2.62 6.32
N ARG A 200 -3.37 2.84 7.05
CA ARG A 200 -4.16 4.07 7.04
C ARG A 200 -4.69 4.38 8.43
N GLU A 201 -4.95 5.66 8.67
CA GLU A 201 -5.76 6.11 9.80
C GLU A 201 -7.17 6.40 9.29
N ILE A 202 -8.17 5.72 9.85
CA ILE A 202 -9.60 6.00 9.65
C ILE A 202 -10.02 6.96 10.77
N VAL A 203 -10.54 8.14 10.42
CA VAL A 203 -10.97 9.18 11.37
C VAL A 203 -12.47 9.14 11.66
#